data_c85bde8085e7eed5b1637637662417a9
#
_entry.id   c85bde8085e7eed5b1637637662417a9
#
_cell.length_a   1.000
_cell.length_b   1.000
_cell.length_c   1.000
_cell.angle_alpha   90.00
_cell.angle_beta   90.00
_cell.angle_gamma   90.00
#
_symmetry.space_group_name_H-M   'P 1'
#
loop_
_entity.id
_entity.type
_entity.pdbx_description
1 polymer ?
#
loop_
_entity_poly.entity_id
_entity_poly.type
_entity_poly.pdbx_seq_one_letter_code
_entity_poly.pdbx_strand_id
1 'polypeptide(L)'
;MLDLAIIGGGPAGLAAGLYATRGGLKDVVMFEMGMPGGQITSSSEMENYPGVAAVTDGMSFMAPWQEQCFRFGLKHEMVRVLRVLKDGDGNFTIYLEGDQTRRARAVIVATGSTPRRAGIEGEDEFFGRGVSTCATCDGFFYKGKEVAVLGGGDTALEEALYLAKICSKVYLIHRRDEFRAAPSTVQKVRESENIELITNALVEQIKGDASGVTGVVVKDKISGAARELQLPGIFVFVGLDVRNEVLKNESGKFICDVTSGGQVAVNLKMQTSVHGLFAAGDMRQDAPKQVVCAAGDGAVAALSAISYLQGHDK
;
A
#
# COMPACT_ATOMS: atom_id res chain seq x y z
N MET A 1 -31.13 -0.94 -2.89
CA MET A 1 -30.06 0.06 -3.16
C MET A 1 -29.30 0.22 -1.87
N LEU A 2 -27.98 0.09 -1.89
CA LEU A 2 -27.13 0.22 -0.71
C LEU A 2 -27.04 1.69 -0.26
N ASP A 3 -26.91 1.91 1.05
CA ASP A 3 -26.50 3.23 1.56
C ASP A 3 -25.04 3.49 1.18
N LEU A 4 -24.18 2.50 1.42
CA LEU A 4 -22.74 2.59 1.17
C LEU A 4 -22.18 1.28 0.62
N ALA A 5 -21.41 1.36 -0.46
CA ALA A 5 -20.55 0.30 -0.94
C ALA A 5 -19.09 0.59 -0.58
N ILE A 6 -18.38 -0.39 -0.05
CA ILE A 6 -16.96 -0.33 0.26
C ILE A 6 -16.22 -1.32 -0.63
N ILE A 7 -15.23 -0.88 -1.39
CA ILE A 7 -14.49 -1.71 -2.35
C ILE A 7 -13.08 -1.92 -1.83
N GLY A 8 -12.80 -3.16 -1.42
CA GLY A 8 -11.56 -3.57 -0.77
C GLY A 8 -11.73 -3.82 0.73
N GLY A 9 -11.24 -4.97 1.19
CA GLY A 9 -11.37 -5.48 2.55
C GLY A 9 -10.09 -5.36 3.39
N GLY A 10 -9.16 -4.47 3.02
CA GLY A 10 -7.98 -4.16 3.82
C GLY A 10 -8.31 -3.29 5.05
N PRO A 11 -7.28 -2.83 5.80
CA PRO A 11 -7.48 -2.03 7.02
C PRO A 11 -8.36 -0.80 6.82
N ALA A 12 -8.23 -0.11 5.69
CA ALA A 12 -9.06 1.05 5.37
C ALA A 12 -10.53 0.65 5.15
N GLY A 13 -10.79 -0.42 4.39
CA GLY A 13 -12.15 -0.90 4.11
C GLY A 13 -12.85 -1.44 5.35
N LEU A 14 -12.15 -2.21 6.19
CA LEU A 14 -12.68 -2.71 7.46
C LEU A 14 -13.00 -1.57 8.43
N ALA A 15 -12.07 -0.61 8.59
CA ALA A 15 -12.33 0.57 9.42
C ALA A 15 -13.51 1.38 8.90
N ALA A 16 -13.61 1.58 7.57
CA ALA A 16 -14.75 2.25 6.97
C ALA A 16 -16.06 1.52 7.26
N GLY A 17 -16.08 0.20 7.11
CA GLY A 17 -17.26 -0.62 7.40
C GLY A 17 -17.71 -0.54 8.86
N LEU A 18 -16.75 -0.63 9.77
CA LEU A 18 -17.01 -0.50 11.21
C LEU A 18 -17.66 0.85 11.56
N TYR A 19 -17.04 1.95 11.09
CA TYR A 19 -17.55 3.29 11.39
C TYR A 19 -18.88 3.58 10.70
N ALA A 20 -19.09 3.11 9.48
CA ALA A 20 -20.33 3.29 8.75
C ALA A 20 -21.52 2.58 9.44
N THR A 21 -21.35 1.31 9.81
CA THR A 21 -22.39 0.52 10.48
C THR A 21 -22.68 1.04 11.90
N ARG A 22 -21.66 1.37 12.66
CA ARG A 22 -21.82 2.01 14.00
C ARG A 22 -22.41 3.42 13.89
N GLY A 23 -22.16 4.13 12.81
CA GLY A 23 -22.73 5.45 12.52
C GLY A 23 -24.18 5.43 12.04
N GLY A 24 -24.80 4.24 11.99
CA GLY A 24 -26.23 4.07 11.76
C GLY A 24 -26.65 3.79 10.31
N LEU A 25 -25.70 3.63 9.37
CA LEU A 25 -26.04 3.16 8.03
C LEU A 25 -26.46 1.68 8.10
N LYS A 26 -27.56 1.35 7.40
CA LYS A 26 -28.18 0.01 7.50
C LYS A 26 -27.73 -0.94 6.40
N ASP A 27 -27.62 -0.43 5.19
CA ASP A 27 -27.29 -1.22 4.01
C ASP A 27 -25.85 -0.92 3.55
N VAL A 28 -24.88 -1.41 4.33
CA VAL A 28 -23.44 -1.30 4.06
C VAL A 28 -22.91 -2.65 3.62
N VAL A 29 -22.33 -2.69 2.42
CA VAL A 29 -21.69 -3.89 1.87
C VAL A 29 -20.24 -3.59 1.52
N MET A 30 -19.35 -4.46 1.99
CA MET A 30 -17.95 -4.51 1.59
C MET A 30 -17.76 -5.59 0.52
N PHE A 31 -17.17 -5.22 -0.60
CA PHE A 31 -16.81 -6.11 -1.70
C PHE A 31 -15.32 -6.41 -1.62
N GLU A 32 -14.97 -7.65 -1.35
CA GLU A 32 -13.60 -8.13 -1.33
C GLU A 32 -13.57 -9.54 -1.92
N MET A 33 -12.66 -9.79 -2.87
CA MET A 33 -12.61 -11.06 -3.60
C MET A 33 -12.05 -12.24 -2.80
N GLY A 34 -11.44 -11.97 -1.65
CA GLY A 34 -10.89 -12.98 -0.76
C GLY A 34 -11.34 -12.77 0.69
N MET A 35 -10.59 -13.36 1.60
CA MET A 35 -10.74 -13.08 3.03
C MET A 35 -10.31 -11.63 3.31
N PRO A 36 -11.13 -10.85 4.04
CA PRO A 36 -10.73 -9.50 4.41
C PRO A 36 -9.45 -9.48 5.26
N GLY A 37 -8.70 -8.39 5.19
CA GLY A 37 -7.45 -8.20 5.93
C GLY A 37 -6.43 -7.41 5.11
N GLY A 38 -6.43 -7.59 3.78
CA GLY A 38 -5.53 -6.89 2.86
C GLY A 38 -4.09 -7.40 2.93
N GLN A 39 -3.14 -6.63 2.39
CA GLN A 39 -1.74 -7.06 2.25
C GLN A 39 -1.05 -7.37 3.57
N ILE A 40 -1.45 -6.72 4.66
CA ILE A 40 -0.83 -6.93 5.97
C ILE A 40 -0.95 -8.37 6.47
N THR A 41 -1.94 -9.13 5.99
CA THR A 41 -2.09 -10.55 6.35
C THR A 41 -0.91 -11.44 5.92
N SER A 42 -0.09 -10.98 4.97
CA SER A 42 1.14 -11.66 4.54
C SER A 42 2.37 -11.29 5.37
N SER A 43 2.26 -10.34 6.31
CA SER A 43 3.37 -9.97 7.19
C SER A 43 3.60 -11.03 8.24
N SER A 44 4.86 -11.45 8.40
CA SER A 44 5.27 -12.40 9.43
C SER A 44 5.30 -11.77 10.82
N GLU A 45 5.49 -10.45 10.90
CA GLU A 45 5.65 -9.71 12.16
C GLU A 45 5.00 -8.34 12.09
N MET A 46 4.25 -8.01 13.15
CA MET A 46 3.57 -6.74 13.36
C MET A 46 3.83 -6.26 14.77
N GLU A 47 4.46 -5.09 14.91
CA GLU A 47 4.74 -4.47 16.22
C GLU A 47 4.55 -2.95 16.23
N ASN A 48 4.32 -2.34 15.07
CA ASN A 48 4.25 -0.88 14.90
C ASN A 48 2.82 -0.31 14.87
N TYR A 49 1.83 -1.07 15.36
CA TYR A 49 0.46 -0.58 15.50
C TYR A 49 0.19 -0.23 16.98
N PRO A 50 -0.23 1.02 17.31
CA PRO A 50 -0.51 1.41 18.69
C PRO A 50 -1.59 0.52 19.33
N GLY A 51 -1.30 -0.03 20.50
CA GLY A 51 -2.18 -0.97 21.20
C GLY A 51 -1.83 -2.46 20.99
N VAL A 52 -0.89 -2.78 20.13
CA VAL A 52 -0.32 -4.13 20.01
C VAL A 52 0.86 -4.22 20.96
N ALA A 53 0.69 -4.95 22.06
CA ALA A 53 1.69 -5.02 23.14
C ALA A 53 2.78 -6.09 22.90
N ALA A 54 2.53 -7.06 22.02
CA ALA A 54 3.45 -8.13 21.67
C ALA A 54 3.50 -8.29 20.14
N VAL A 55 4.64 -8.72 19.62
CA VAL A 55 4.79 -9.05 18.20
C VAL A 55 3.78 -10.12 17.82
N THR A 56 3.09 -9.90 16.73
CA THR A 56 2.09 -10.83 16.16
C THR A 56 2.25 -10.89 14.65
N ASP A 57 1.76 -11.93 14.00
CA ASP A 57 1.68 -11.97 12.55
C ASP A 57 0.46 -11.17 12.04
N GLY A 58 0.51 -10.78 10.77
CA GLY A 58 -0.53 -9.94 10.17
C GLY A 58 -1.90 -10.62 10.09
N MET A 59 -1.96 -11.94 9.95
CA MET A 59 -3.21 -12.69 9.93
C MET A 59 -3.90 -12.66 11.31
N SER A 60 -3.15 -12.99 12.36
CA SER A 60 -3.62 -12.92 13.76
C SER A 60 -4.00 -11.50 14.15
N PHE A 61 -3.27 -10.49 13.66
CA PHE A 61 -3.58 -9.08 13.89
C PHE A 61 -4.92 -8.67 13.24
N MET A 62 -5.22 -9.12 12.03
CA MET A 62 -6.42 -8.71 11.30
C MET A 62 -7.68 -9.51 11.65
N ALA A 63 -7.57 -10.71 12.18
CA ALA A 63 -8.71 -11.56 12.50
C ALA A 63 -9.73 -10.88 13.46
N PRO A 64 -9.31 -10.21 14.55
CA PRO A 64 -10.24 -9.49 15.43
C PRO A 64 -10.97 -8.32 14.74
N TRP A 65 -10.37 -7.71 13.72
CA TRP A 65 -10.99 -6.61 12.97
C TRP A 65 -12.20 -7.09 12.16
N GLN A 66 -12.04 -8.23 11.49
CA GLN A 66 -13.13 -8.86 10.75
C GLN A 66 -14.30 -9.20 11.68
N GLU A 67 -14.00 -9.90 12.78
CA GLU A 67 -15.00 -10.29 13.78
C GLU A 67 -15.74 -9.07 14.32
N GLN A 68 -15.02 -7.99 14.67
CA GLN A 68 -15.61 -6.76 15.16
C GLN A 68 -16.54 -6.14 14.11
N CYS A 69 -16.11 -6.02 12.85
CA CYS A 69 -16.92 -5.42 11.79
C CYS A 69 -18.23 -6.21 11.55
N PHE A 70 -18.13 -7.53 11.49
CA PHE A 70 -19.30 -8.39 11.23
C PHE A 70 -20.27 -8.39 12.42
N ARG A 71 -19.79 -8.31 13.64
CA ARG A 71 -20.62 -8.14 14.85
C ARG A 71 -21.46 -6.86 14.80
N PHE A 72 -20.97 -5.79 14.16
CA PHE A 72 -21.71 -4.55 13.96
C PHE A 72 -22.54 -4.52 12.67
N GLY A 73 -22.67 -5.64 11.98
CA GLY A 73 -23.56 -5.81 10.85
C GLY A 73 -22.99 -5.43 9.48
N LEU A 74 -21.66 -5.26 9.37
CA LEU A 74 -21.04 -5.14 8.05
C LEU A 74 -21.28 -6.41 7.24
N LYS A 75 -21.83 -6.27 6.03
CA LYS A 75 -22.01 -7.37 5.09
C LYS A 75 -20.78 -7.48 4.20
N HIS A 76 -20.32 -8.70 3.92
CA HIS A 76 -19.25 -8.97 2.98
C HIS A 76 -19.79 -9.77 1.81
N GLU A 77 -19.61 -9.27 0.58
CA GLU A 77 -19.79 -10.02 -0.65
C GLU A 77 -18.42 -10.41 -1.21
N MET A 78 -18.15 -11.72 -1.25
CA MET A 78 -16.88 -12.25 -1.79
C MET A 78 -16.94 -12.27 -3.31
N VAL A 79 -16.67 -11.12 -3.93
CA VAL A 79 -16.71 -10.93 -5.36
C VAL A 79 -15.76 -9.83 -5.80
N ARG A 80 -15.23 -9.96 -7.00
CA ARG A 80 -14.39 -8.92 -7.61
C ARG A 80 -15.25 -7.79 -8.17
N VAL A 81 -14.94 -6.56 -7.79
CA VAL A 81 -15.47 -5.36 -8.44
C VAL A 81 -14.63 -5.06 -9.67
N LEU A 82 -15.28 -4.93 -10.79
CA LEU A 82 -14.65 -4.62 -12.08
C LEU A 82 -14.63 -3.12 -12.33
N ARG A 83 -15.71 -2.41 -11.94
CA ARG A 83 -15.85 -0.98 -12.23
C ARG A 83 -16.90 -0.33 -11.35
N VAL A 84 -16.72 0.97 -11.10
CA VAL A 84 -17.69 1.85 -10.45
C VAL A 84 -17.97 3.01 -11.39
N LEU A 85 -19.24 3.31 -11.65
CA LEU A 85 -19.66 4.48 -12.43
C LEU A 85 -20.69 5.27 -11.64
N LYS A 86 -20.66 6.60 -11.81
CA LYS A 86 -21.70 7.48 -11.29
C LYS A 86 -22.82 7.60 -12.32
N ASP A 87 -24.04 7.37 -11.91
CA ASP A 87 -25.24 7.43 -12.75
C ASP A 87 -25.77 8.87 -12.86
N GLY A 88 -26.64 9.11 -13.85
CA GLY A 88 -27.27 10.40 -14.06
C GLY A 88 -28.21 10.86 -12.92
N ASP A 89 -28.66 9.95 -12.06
CA ASP A 89 -29.46 10.24 -10.87
C ASP A 89 -28.61 10.54 -9.61
N GLY A 90 -27.30 10.58 -9.76
CA GLY A 90 -26.35 10.90 -8.69
C GLY A 90 -25.91 9.68 -7.84
N ASN A 91 -26.50 8.51 -8.03
CA ASN A 91 -26.07 7.26 -7.39
C ASN A 91 -24.92 6.61 -8.16
N PHE A 92 -24.48 5.45 -7.69
CA PHE A 92 -23.40 4.68 -8.29
C PHE A 92 -23.87 3.29 -8.69
N THR A 93 -23.42 2.83 -9.86
CA THR A 93 -23.51 1.43 -10.28
C THR A 93 -22.14 0.78 -10.12
N ILE A 94 -22.11 -0.32 -9.37
CA ILE A 94 -20.95 -1.16 -9.11
C ILE A 94 -21.08 -2.42 -9.98
N TYR A 95 -20.16 -2.59 -10.92
CA TYR A 95 -20.08 -3.74 -11.82
C TYR A 95 -19.23 -4.82 -11.20
N LEU A 96 -19.79 -6.01 -11.06
CA LEU A 96 -19.17 -7.15 -10.42
C LEU A 96 -18.78 -8.21 -11.47
N GLU A 97 -17.88 -9.08 -11.11
CA GLU A 97 -17.58 -10.28 -11.88
C GLU A 97 -18.85 -11.15 -12.04
N GLY A 98 -19.01 -11.79 -13.24
CA GLY A 98 -20.20 -12.57 -13.56
C GLY A 98 -21.42 -11.73 -13.96
N ASP A 99 -21.20 -10.56 -14.59
CA ASP A 99 -22.25 -9.69 -15.15
C ASP A 99 -23.31 -9.21 -14.15
N GLN A 100 -22.95 -9.20 -12.87
CA GLN A 100 -23.81 -8.69 -11.81
C GLN A 100 -23.55 -7.21 -11.55
N THR A 101 -24.56 -6.52 -11.04
CA THR A 101 -24.44 -5.12 -10.61
C THR A 101 -25.07 -4.92 -9.24
N ARG A 102 -24.57 -3.90 -8.53
CA ARG A 102 -25.17 -3.35 -7.31
C ARG A 102 -25.30 -1.86 -7.47
N ARG A 103 -26.27 -1.25 -6.80
CA ARG A 103 -26.41 0.20 -6.77
C ARG A 103 -26.21 0.71 -5.35
N ALA A 104 -25.50 1.83 -5.23
CA ALA A 104 -25.22 2.48 -3.94
C ALA A 104 -25.38 4.00 -4.04
N ARG A 105 -25.75 4.62 -2.92
CA ARG A 105 -25.85 6.09 -2.79
C ARG A 105 -24.49 6.74 -2.62
N ALA A 106 -23.55 6.04 -1.96
CA ALA A 106 -22.15 6.46 -1.77
C ALA A 106 -21.22 5.28 -1.95
N VAL A 107 -19.95 5.56 -2.31
CA VAL A 107 -18.92 4.54 -2.49
C VAL A 107 -17.62 4.99 -1.82
N ILE A 108 -16.99 4.08 -1.07
CA ILE A 108 -15.61 4.21 -0.59
C ILE A 108 -14.75 3.19 -1.33
N VAL A 109 -13.72 3.66 -2.03
CA VAL A 109 -12.72 2.78 -2.66
C VAL A 109 -11.50 2.68 -1.76
N ALA A 110 -11.17 1.46 -1.34
CA ALA A 110 -10.12 1.12 -0.39
C ALA A 110 -9.28 -0.07 -0.89
N THR A 111 -9.06 -0.13 -2.21
CA THR A 111 -8.38 -1.24 -2.91
C THR A 111 -6.87 -1.29 -2.69
N GLY A 112 -6.30 -0.21 -2.15
CA GLY A 112 -4.89 -0.12 -1.82
C GLY A 112 -3.93 -0.02 -3.00
N SER A 113 -2.67 -0.35 -2.75
CA SER A 113 -1.60 -0.42 -3.76
C SER A 113 -0.74 -1.65 -3.51
N THR A 114 -0.02 -2.09 -4.53
CA THR A 114 0.90 -3.23 -4.40
C THR A 114 2.31 -2.78 -4.76
N PRO A 115 3.32 -3.06 -3.93
CA PRO A 115 4.71 -2.85 -4.31
C PRO A 115 5.03 -3.60 -5.60
N ARG A 116 5.68 -2.89 -6.52
CA ARG A 116 6.12 -3.47 -7.78
C ARG A 116 7.31 -4.37 -7.54
N ARG A 117 7.29 -5.57 -8.12
CA ARG A 117 8.44 -6.47 -8.11
C ARG A 117 9.50 -5.99 -9.11
N ALA A 118 10.75 -6.14 -8.75
CA ALA A 118 11.87 -5.84 -9.65
C ALA A 118 12.11 -6.99 -10.66
N GLY A 119 11.58 -8.18 -10.38
CA GLY A 119 11.74 -9.38 -11.19
C GLY A 119 13.13 -10.00 -11.08
N ILE A 120 13.74 -9.89 -9.92
CA ILE A 120 15.09 -10.40 -9.63
C ILE A 120 14.99 -11.86 -9.19
N GLU A 121 15.92 -12.70 -9.63
CA GLU A 121 16.03 -14.08 -9.17
C GLU A 121 16.19 -14.11 -7.64
N GLY A 122 15.35 -14.90 -6.94
CA GLY A 122 15.28 -14.98 -5.48
C GLY A 122 14.36 -13.94 -4.82
N GLU A 123 13.86 -12.93 -5.53
CA GLU A 123 13.03 -11.88 -4.93
C GLU A 123 11.76 -12.43 -4.29
N ASP A 124 11.01 -13.27 -5.01
CA ASP A 124 9.77 -13.84 -4.50
C ASP A 124 10.04 -14.95 -3.46
N GLU A 125 11.11 -15.73 -3.64
CA GLU A 125 11.49 -16.80 -2.71
C GLU A 125 11.80 -16.25 -1.32
N PHE A 126 12.53 -15.13 -1.23
CA PHE A 126 12.96 -14.54 0.04
C PHE A 126 12.09 -13.38 0.50
N PHE A 127 10.94 -13.15 -0.15
CA PHE A 127 10.02 -12.10 0.30
C PHE A 127 9.50 -12.37 1.72
N GLY A 128 9.64 -11.38 2.62
CA GLY A 128 9.36 -11.53 4.06
C GLY A 128 10.44 -12.30 4.85
N ARG A 129 11.50 -12.78 4.17
CA ARG A 129 12.64 -13.47 4.80
C ARG A 129 13.97 -12.84 4.34
N GLY A 130 14.04 -11.52 4.36
CA GLY A 130 15.20 -10.74 3.94
C GLY A 130 14.95 -9.82 2.74
N VAL A 131 13.93 -10.08 1.93
CA VAL A 131 13.43 -9.13 0.93
C VAL A 131 12.23 -8.40 1.49
N SER A 132 12.29 -7.06 1.54
CA SER A 132 11.23 -6.18 2.03
C SER A 132 10.92 -5.06 1.04
N THR A 133 9.75 -4.45 1.20
CA THR A 133 9.30 -3.26 0.47
C THR A 133 8.86 -2.13 1.43
N CYS A 134 9.24 -2.22 2.71
CA CYS A 134 8.89 -1.24 3.74
C CYS A 134 10.01 -1.15 4.79
N ALA A 135 10.84 -0.11 4.73
CA ALA A 135 11.92 0.04 5.70
C ALA A 135 11.41 0.44 7.10
N THR A 136 10.33 1.20 7.19
CA THR A 136 9.71 1.56 8.47
C THR A 136 9.01 0.40 9.15
N CYS A 137 8.64 -0.66 8.40
CA CYS A 137 8.08 -1.88 8.96
C CYS A 137 9.18 -2.82 9.47
N ASP A 138 10.16 -3.12 8.60
CA ASP A 138 11.09 -4.23 8.78
C ASP A 138 12.52 -3.79 9.15
N GLY A 139 12.82 -2.49 9.01
CA GLY A 139 14.18 -1.97 9.19
C GLY A 139 14.78 -2.25 10.57
N PHE A 140 13.95 -2.32 11.62
CA PHE A 140 14.40 -2.58 12.98
C PHE A 140 15.05 -3.97 13.14
N PHE A 141 14.63 -4.99 12.39
CA PHE A 141 15.23 -6.34 12.40
C PHE A 141 16.66 -6.36 11.86
N TYR A 142 17.07 -5.30 11.19
CA TYR A 142 18.41 -5.12 10.61
C TYR A 142 19.25 -4.12 11.38
N LYS A 143 18.89 -3.78 12.62
CA LYS A 143 19.65 -2.85 13.47
C LYS A 143 21.09 -3.31 13.61
N GLY A 144 22.03 -2.42 13.26
CA GLY A 144 23.48 -2.68 13.32
C GLY A 144 24.01 -3.63 12.24
N LYS A 145 23.18 -4.07 11.30
CA LYS A 145 23.59 -4.92 10.17
C LYS A 145 23.77 -4.08 8.90
N GLU A 146 24.40 -4.66 7.90
CA GLU A 146 24.49 -4.10 6.55
C GLU A 146 23.25 -4.52 5.73
N VAL A 147 22.67 -3.61 4.94
CA VAL A 147 21.51 -3.90 4.10
C VAL A 147 21.67 -3.25 2.72
N ALA A 148 20.94 -3.76 1.73
CA ALA A 148 20.82 -3.13 0.43
C ALA A 148 19.47 -2.41 0.28
N VAL A 149 19.46 -1.31 -0.47
CA VAL A 149 18.27 -0.62 -0.97
C VAL A 149 18.32 -0.58 -2.49
N LEU A 150 17.31 -1.07 -3.15
CA LEU A 150 17.19 -1.03 -4.60
C LEU A 150 16.14 0.01 -5.01
N GLY A 151 16.59 1.04 -5.71
CA GLY A 151 15.70 2.09 -6.20
C GLY A 151 16.41 3.37 -6.58
N GLY A 152 15.66 4.40 -6.94
CA GLY A 152 16.26 5.68 -7.36
C GLY A 152 15.26 6.83 -7.45
N GLY A 153 14.07 6.67 -6.88
CA GLY A 153 13.08 7.72 -6.67
C GLY A 153 13.07 8.18 -5.22
N ASP A 154 12.23 9.17 -4.90
CA ASP A 154 12.14 9.77 -3.57
C ASP A 154 12.01 8.72 -2.46
N THR A 155 11.07 7.78 -2.59
CA THR A 155 10.87 6.70 -1.61
C THR A 155 12.14 5.92 -1.34
N ALA A 156 12.88 5.50 -2.37
CA ALA A 156 14.09 4.70 -2.19
C ALA A 156 15.19 5.46 -1.41
N LEU A 157 15.35 6.76 -1.69
CA LEU A 157 16.35 7.58 -1.04
C LEU A 157 15.94 7.94 0.40
N GLU A 158 14.67 8.25 0.64
CA GLU A 158 14.14 8.53 1.98
C GLU A 158 14.23 7.30 2.89
N GLU A 159 13.86 6.13 2.37
CA GLU A 159 13.96 4.86 3.10
C GLU A 159 15.44 4.45 3.32
N ALA A 160 16.35 4.74 2.38
CA ALA A 160 17.79 4.56 2.60
C ALA A 160 18.32 5.45 3.73
N LEU A 161 17.89 6.72 3.79
CA LEU A 161 18.24 7.63 4.89
C LEU A 161 17.63 7.18 6.23
N TYR A 162 16.44 6.60 6.21
CA TYR A 162 15.84 6.00 7.41
C TYR A 162 16.67 4.80 7.89
N LEU A 163 16.98 3.86 7.00
CA LEU A 163 17.79 2.67 7.32
C LEU A 163 19.19 3.05 7.79
N ALA A 164 19.78 4.09 7.24
CA ALA A 164 21.12 4.58 7.66
C ALA A 164 21.18 5.00 9.14
N LYS A 165 20.05 5.35 9.76
CA LYS A 165 19.99 5.70 11.19
C LYS A 165 20.04 4.48 12.11
N ILE A 166 19.73 3.30 11.61
CA ILE A 166 19.57 2.06 12.40
C ILE A 166 20.50 0.95 11.95
N CYS A 167 20.87 0.88 10.68
CA CYS A 167 21.80 -0.09 10.11
C CYS A 167 23.25 0.42 10.19
N SER A 168 24.20 -0.50 10.22
CA SER A 168 25.63 -0.15 10.20
C SER A 168 26.06 0.39 8.83
N LYS A 169 25.49 -0.12 7.75
CA LYS A 169 25.75 0.31 6.37
C LYS A 169 24.55 0.05 5.47
N VAL A 170 24.32 0.96 4.53
CA VAL A 170 23.28 0.85 3.50
C VAL A 170 23.94 0.94 2.12
N TYR A 171 23.73 -0.07 1.27
CA TYR A 171 24.13 -0.07 -0.13
C TYR A 171 22.93 0.40 -0.97
N LEU A 172 22.94 1.66 -1.45
CA LEU A 172 21.89 2.17 -2.32
C LEU A 172 22.23 1.87 -3.78
N ILE A 173 21.52 0.90 -4.36
CA ILE A 173 21.76 0.37 -5.70
C ILE A 173 20.77 1.00 -6.67
N HIS A 174 21.28 1.64 -7.73
CA HIS A 174 20.47 2.27 -8.76
C HIS A 174 20.97 1.96 -10.17
N ARG A 175 20.04 1.69 -11.10
CA ARG A 175 20.34 1.30 -12.49
C ARG A 175 20.86 2.42 -13.39
N ARG A 176 20.83 3.67 -12.93
CA ARG A 176 21.32 4.87 -13.62
C ARG A 176 22.34 5.58 -12.76
N ASP A 177 23.02 6.57 -13.30
CA ASP A 177 23.91 7.47 -12.55
C ASP A 177 23.15 8.59 -11.84
N GLU A 178 22.01 9.01 -12.41
CA GLU A 178 21.15 10.07 -11.86
C GLU A 178 19.93 9.50 -11.16
N PHE A 179 19.63 10.02 -9.98
CA PHE A 179 18.42 9.75 -9.23
C PHE A 179 17.27 10.63 -9.72
N ARG A 180 16.04 10.11 -9.60
CA ARG A 180 14.81 10.87 -9.89
C ARG A 180 14.21 11.54 -8.65
N ALA A 181 14.86 11.39 -7.51
CA ALA A 181 14.47 12.00 -6.25
C ALA A 181 14.76 13.51 -6.22
N ALA A 182 14.14 14.22 -5.28
CA ALA A 182 14.37 15.63 -5.05
C ALA A 182 15.86 15.93 -4.80
N PRO A 183 16.44 16.99 -5.38
CA PRO A 183 17.86 17.32 -5.22
C PRO A 183 18.32 17.40 -3.76
N SER A 184 17.47 17.92 -2.87
CA SER A 184 17.77 18.00 -1.42
C SER A 184 17.89 16.62 -0.76
N THR A 185 17.10 15.63 -1.19
CA THR A 185 17.19 14.26 -0.70
C THR A 185 18.44 13.57 -1.24
N VAL A 186 18.75 13.77 -2.52
CA VAL A 186 19.99 13.26 -3.14
C VAL A 186 21.22 13.78 -2.42
N GLN A 187 21.24 15.07 -2.06
CA GLN A 187 22.33 15.68 -1.33
C GLN A 187 22.51 15.02 0.04
N LYS A 188 21.44 14.86 0.83
CA LYS A 188 21.49 14.19 2.15
C LYS A 188 22.02 12.76 2.06
N VAL A 189 21.63 12.02 1.03
CA VAL A 189 22.13 10.66 0.79
C VAL A 189 23.64 10.66 0.50
N ARG A 190 24.13 11.61 -0.32
CA ARG A 190 25.56 11.75 -0.63
C ARG A 190 26.42 12.18 0.57
N GLU A 191 25.84 12.92 1.49
CA GLU A 191 26.49 13.39 2.73
C GLU A 191 26.47 12.33 3.84
N SER A 192 25.73 11.24 3.66
CA SER A 192 25.58 10.19 4.67
C SER A 192 26.79 9.26 4.68
N GLU A 193 27.52 9.22 5.79
CA GLU A 193 28.79 8.47 5.91
C GLU A 193 28.64 6.96 5.76
N ASN A 194 27.47 6.41 6.08
CA ASN A 194 27.18 4.96 6.02
C ASN A 194 26.28 4.54 4.86
N ILE A 195 26.03 5.43 3.88
CA ILE A 195 25.37 5.06 2.63
C ILE A 195 26.40 4.94 1.51
N GLU A 196 26.59 3.75 0.96
CA GLU A 196 27.39 3.53 -0.24
C GLU A 196 26.49 3.58 -1.48
N LEU A 197 26.76 4.51 -2.40
CA LEU A 197 26.05 4.62 -3.65
C LEU A 197 26.65 3.66 -4.70
N ILE A 198 25.81 2.79 -5.24
CA ILE A 198 26.17 1.87 -6.33
C ILE A 198 25.27 2.20 -7.52
N THR A 199 25.69 3.19 -8.29
CA THR A 199 24.99 3.65 -9.50
C THR A 199 25.39 2.85 -10.73
N ASN A 200 24.62 2.98 -11.83
CA ASN A 200 24.81 2.20 -13.06
C ASN A 200 24.84 0.68 -12.81
N ALA A 201 24.12 0.19 -11.82
CA ALA A 201 24.18 -1.19 -11.38
C ALA A 201 22.80 -1.85 -11.34
N LEU A 202 22.79 -3.15 -11.54
CA LEU A 202 21.60 -4.01 -11.44
C LEU A 202 21.85 -5.06 -10.36
N VAL A 203 20.80 -5.39 -9.60
CA VAL A 203 20.80 -6.61 -8.80
C VAL A 203 20.37 -7.74 -9.73
N GLU A 204 21.24 -8.72 -9.96
CA GLU A 204 20.96 -9.88 -10.82
C GLU A 204 20.33 -11.02 -10.03
N GLN A 205 20.78 -11.23 -8.78
CA GLN A 205 20.32 -12.34 -7.96
C GLN A 205 20.30 -11.94 -6.48
N ILE A 206 19.30 -12.42 -5.78
CA ILE A 206 19.23 -12.42 -4.33
C ILE A 206 19.50 -13.85 -3.86
N LYS A 207 20.55 -14.02 -3.07
CA LYS A 207 20.97 -15.32 -2.53
C LYS A 207 20.47 -15.50 -1.11
N GLY A 208 20.18 -16.71 -0.75
CA GLY A 208 19.75 -17.03 0.60
C GLY A 208 19.74 -18.52 0.87
N ASP A 209 19.34 -18.87 2.07
CA ASP A 209 19.16 -20.23 2.55
C ASP A 209 17.83 -20.38 3.33
N ALA A 210 17.69 -21.43 4.10
CA ALA A 210 16.49 -21.68 4.91
C ALA A 210 16.22 -20.56 5.95
N SER A 211 17.24 -19.79 6.35
CA SER A 211 17.12 -18.68 7.31
C SER A 211 16.75 -17.34 6.65
N GLY A 212 16.84 -17.24 5.33
CA GLY A 212 16.54 -16.03 4.56
C GLY A 212 17.68 -15.57 3.67
N VAL A 213 17.70 -14.26 3.36
CA VAL A 213 18.73 -13.63 2.50
C VAL A 213 20.09 -13.70 3.17
N THR A 214 21.11 -14.11 2.41
CA THR A 214 22.53 -14.12 2.82
C THR A 214 23.37 -13.16 1.99
N GLY A 215 22.89 -12.73 0.82
CA GLY A 215 23.61 -11.79 -0.01
C GLY A 215 22.88 -11.42 -1.29
N VAL A 216 23.44 -10.45 -2.00
CA VAL A 216 22.95 -10.00 -3.32
C VAL A 216 24.08 -9.93 -4.32
N VAL A 217 23.84 -10.33 -5.56
CA VAL A 217 24.78 -10.19 -6.66
C VAL A 217 24.46 -8.90 -7.41
N VAL A 218 25.40 -7.98 -7.41
CA VAL A 218 25.28 -6.68 -8.07
C VAL A 218 26.21 -6.62 -9.27
N LYS A 219 25.66 -6.29 -10.43
CA LYS A 219 26.41 -6.15 -11.70
C LYS A 219 26.49 -4.70 -12.11
N ASP A 220 27.70 -4.23 -12.33
CA ASP A 220 27.97 -2.95 -12.96
C ASP A 220 27.62 -3.01 -14.47
N LYS A 221 26.79 -2.09 -14.93
CA LYS A 221 26.30 -2.06 -16.33
C LYS A 221 27.33 -1.57 -17.33
N ILE A 222 28.35 -0.84 -16.85
CA ILE A 222 29.39 -0.23 -17.70
C ILE A 222 30.51 -1.23 -17.94
N SER A 223 31.05 -1.77 -16.84
CA SER A 223 32.17 -2.72 -16.91
C SER A 223 31.74 -4.17 -17.11
N GLY A 224 30.47 -4.51 -16.81
CA GLY A 224 29.98 -5.88 -16.77
C GLY A 224 30.45 -6.68 -15.56
N ALA A 225 31.27 -6.10 -14.67
CA ALA A 225 31.77 -6.78 -13.49
C ALA A 225 30.65 -7.04 -12.50
N ALA A 226 30.61 -8.24 -11.93
CA ALA A 226 29.69 -8.60 -10.86
C ALA A 226 30.42 -8.71 -9.53
N ARG A 227 29.80 -8.25 -8.44
CA ARG A 227 30.25 -8.46 -7.07
C ARG A 227 29.11 -8.96 -6.20
N GLU A 228 29.44 -9.78 -5.22
CA GLU A 228 28.49 -10.22 -4.20
C GLU A 228 28.64 -9.36 -2.94
N LEU A 229 27.52 -8.84 -2.46
CA LEU A 229 27.42 -8.16 -1.16
C LEU A 229 26.84 -9.17 -0.18
N GLN A 230 27.60 -9.50 0.87
CA GLN A 230 27.16 -10.38 1.96
C GLN A 230 26.33 -9.54 2.94
N LEU A 231 25.01 -9.75 2.96
CA LEU A 231 24.09 -8.98 3.79
C LEU A 231 22.78 -9.75 4.00
N PRO A 232 22.11 -9.56 5.14
CA PRO A 232 20.91 -10.33 5.50
C PRO A 232 19.61 -9.74 4.96
N GLY A 233 19.63 -8.60 4.26
CA GLY A 233 18.39 -7.99 3.80
C GLY A 233 18.53 -6.98 2.67
N ILE A 234 17.55 -6.99 1.79
CA ILE A 234 17.41 -6.03 0.69
C ILE A 234 16.01 -5.41 0.70
N PHE A 235 15.94 -4.09 0.58
CA PHE A 235 14.71 -3.32 0.49
C PHE A 235 14.48 -2.85 -0.94
N VAL A 236 13.35 -3.25 -1.56
CA VAL A 236 13.09 -3.04 -2.98
C VAL A 236 12.05 -1.93 -3.18
N PHE A 237 12.48 -0.78 -3.72
CA PHE A 237 11.64 0.40 -3.97
C PHE A 237 11.65 0.79 -5.46
N VAL A 238 11.08 -0.07 -6.30
CA VAL A 238 11.04 0.13 -7.76
C VAL A 238 9.70 0.68 -8.26
N GLY A 239 8.84 1.09 -7.36
CA GLY A 239 7.55 1.71 -7.61
C GLY A 239 6.39 0.96 -6.96
N LEU A 240 5.18 1.51 -7.16
CA LEU A 240 3.94 0.96 -6.67
C LEU A 240 2.95 0.85 -7.82
N ASP A 241 2.12 -0.17 -7.79
CA ASP A 241 0.95 -0.30 -8.64
C ASP A 241 -0.29 -0.01 -7.79
N VAL A 242 -0.91 1.14 -8.04
CA VAL A 242 -2.15 1.54 -7.37
C VAL A 242 -3.30 0.74 -7.96
N ARG A 243 -4.09 0.08 -7.13
CA ARG A 243 -5.24 -0.74 -7.59
C ARG A 243 -6.45 0.15 -7.86
N ASN A 244 -6.38 0.94 -8.91
CA ASN A 244 -7.37 1.97 -9.28
C ASN A 244 -8.20 1.65 -10.53
N GLU A 245 -8.06 0.45 -11.10
CA GLU A 245 -8.76 0.02 -12.32
C GLU A 245 -10.26 0.14 -12.19
N VAL A 246 -10.80 -0.10 -10.99
CA VAL A 246 -12.24 0.01 -10.69
C VAL A 246 -12.81 1.41 -10.92
N LEU A 247 -11.95 2.43 -10.96
CA LEU A 247 -12.31 3.84 -11.19
C LEU A 247 -12.21 4.26 -12.66
N LYS A 248 -11.96 3.35 -13.59
CA LYS A 248 -11.92 3.62 -15.02
C LYS A 248 -13.28 3.33 -15.67
N ASN A 249 -13.72 4.25 -16.53
CA ASN A 249 -14.90 4.04 -17.35
C ASN A 249 -14.59 3.10 -18.55
N GLU A 250 -15.58 2.86 -19.42
CA GLU A 250 -15.45 1.99 -20.60
C GLU A 250 -14.39 2.43 -21.60
N SER A 251 -14.11 3.73 -21.65
CA SER A 251 -13.03 4.29 -22.50
C SER A 251 -11.65 4.26 -21.83
N GLY A 252 -11.52 3.65 -20.64
CA GLY A 252 -10.27 3.58 -19.88
C GLY A 252 -9.90 4.86 -19.15
N LYS A 253 -10.76 5.90 -19.15
CA LYS A 253 -10.53 7.16 -18.45
C LYS A 253 -10.98 7.06 -16.99
N PHE A 254 -10.22 7.67 -16.09
CA PHE A 254 -10.62 7.77 -14.69
C PHE A 254 -11.87 8.65 -14.53
N ILE A 255 -12.77 8.24 -13.63
CA ILE A 255 -13.98 9.00 -13.30
C ILE A 255 -13.71 10.11 -12.27
N CYS A 256 -12.57 10.10 -11.61
CA CYS A 256 -12.14 11.09 -10.63
C CYS A 256 -10.67 11.48 -10.88
N ASP A 257 -10.21 12.52 -10.21
CA ASP A 257 -8.85 13.01 -10.35
C ASP A 257 -7.83 12.04 -9.75
N VAL A 258 -6.75 11.81 -10.49
CA VAL A 258 -5.62 10.98 -10.09
C VAL A 258 -4.30 11.69 -10.39
N THR A 259 -3.28 11.40 -9.59
CA THR A 259 -1.91 11.88 -9.83
C THR A 259 -1.29 11.19 -11.05
N SER A 260 -0.15 11.69 -11.51
CA SER A 260 0.64 11.01 -12.57
C SER A 260 1.10 9.59 -12.17
N GLY A 261 1.15 9.29 -10.88
CA GLY A 261 1.43 7.95 -10.34
C GLY A 261 0.20 7.06 -10.19
N GLY A 262 -0.98 7.55 -10.57
CA GLY A 262 -2.24 6.81 -10.48
C GLY A 262 -2.90 6.82 -9.10
N GLN A 263 -2.35 7.54 -8.10
CA GLN A 263 -3.01 7.68 -6.81
C GLN A 263 -4.24 8.59 -6.92
N VAL A 264 -5.30 8.25 -6.19
CA VAL A 264 -6.54 9.04 -6.19
C VAL A 264 -6.34 10.32 -5.38
N ALA A 265 -6.62 11.46 -6.00
CA ALA A 265 -6.60 12.75 -5.32
C ALA A 265 -7.80 12.86 -4.38
N VAL A 266 -7.55 13.18 -3.11
CA VAL A 266 -8.58 13.37 -2.09
C VAL A 266 -8.30 14.60 -1.24
N ASN A 267 -9.34 15.15 -0.65
CA ASN A 267 -9.20 16.18 0.39
C ASN A 267 -9.07 15.54 1.79
N LEU A 268 -8.99 16.36 2.83
CA LEU A 268 -8.87 15.89 4.24
C LEU A 268 -10.09 15.08 4.72
N LYS A 269 -11.22 15.15 4.02
CA LYS A 269 -12.42 14.35 4.28
C LYS A 269 -12.44 13.04 3.47
N MET A 270 -11.35 12.67 2.82
CA MET A 270 -11.23 11.52 1.91
C MET A 270 -12.19 11.59 0.70
N GLN A 271 -12.73 12.77 0.36
CA GLN A 271 -13.58 13.00 -0.80
C GLN A 271 -12.73 13.12 -2.06
N THR A 272 -13.15 12.47 -3.12
CA THR A 272 -12.58 12.64 -4.47
C THR A 272 -13.22 13.84 -5.17
N SER A 273 -12.82 14.11 -6.42
CA SER A 273 -13.48 15.12 -7.28
C SER A 273 -14.90 14.72 -7.70
N VAL A 274 -15.35 13.49 -7.39
CA VAL A 274 -16.71 13.01 -7.67
C VAL A 274 -17.52 12.96 -6.38
N HIS A 275 -18.54 13.80 -6.28
CA HIS A 275 -19.39 13.90 -5.11
C HIS A 275 -20.07 12.55 -4.76
N GLY A 276 -19.93 12.09 -3.53
CA GLY A 276 -20.39 10.77 -3.05
C GLY A 276 -19.39 9.64 -3.27
N LEU A 277 -18.23 9.91 -3.91
CA LEU A 277 -17.14 8.95 -4.07
C LEU A 277 -15.97 9.35 -3.17
N PHE A 278 -15.50 8.40 -2.37
CA PHE A 278 -14.39 8.57 -1.42
C PHE A 278 -13.29 7.55 -1.73
N ALA A 279 -12.05 7.88 -1.39
CA ALA A 279 -10.93 6.94 -1.47
C ALA A 279 -10.10 6.98 -0.18
N ALA A 280 -9.67 5.80 0.31
CA ALA A 280 -9.00 5.65 1.59
C ALA A 280 -7.85 4.63 1.52
N GLY A 281 -6.84 4.81 2.37
CA GLY A 281 -5.69 3.93 2.46
C GLY A 281 -4.68 4.14 1.34
N ASP A 282 -3.89 3.12 1.05
CA ASP A 282 -2.67 3.21 0.23
C ASP A 282 -2.88 3.57 -1.23
N MET A 283 -4.13 3.60 -1.70
CA MET A 283 -4.46 4.02 -3.06
C MET A 283 -4.58 5.54 -3.23
N ARG A 284 -4.74 6.30 -2.14
CA ARG A 284 -4.86 7.75 -2.22
C ARG A 284 -3.50 8.45 -2.36
N GLN A 285 -3.54 9.68 -2.87
CA GLN A 285 -2.38 10.57 -2.90
C GLN A 285 -1.81 10.77 -1.48
N ASP A 286 -0.49 10.83 -1.37
CA ASP A 286 0.26 11.08 -0.13
C ASP A 286 -0.06 10.12 1.01
N ALA A 287 -0.51 8.90 0.70
CA ALA A 287 -0.73 7.86 1.71
C ALA A 287 0.60 7.41 2.33
N PRO A 288 0.74 7.40 3.68
CA PRO A 288 1.97 6.94 4.35
C PRO A 288 2.20 5.42 4.26
N LYS A 289 1.24 4.65 3.76
CA LYS A 289 1.30 3.18 3.61
C LYS A 289 1.55 2.45 4.93
N GLN A 290 0.88 2.92 5.97
CA GLN A 290 0.86 2.32 7.30
C GLN A 290 -0.55 1.85 7.64
N VAL A 291 -0.67 0.72 8.31
CA VAL A 291 -1.97 0.15 8.71
C VAL A 291 -2.78 1.13 9.55
N VAL A 292 -2.14 1.82 10.50
CA VAL A 292 -2.81 2.81 11.35
C VAL A 292 -3.33 4.01 10.55
N CYS A 293 -2.58 4.45 9.53
CA CYS A 293 -3.01 5.54 8.64
C CYS A 293 -4.17 5.09 7.74
N ALA A 294 -4.08 3.89 7.17
CA ALA A 294 -5.16 3.33 6.36
C ALA A 294 -6.45 3.16 7.18
N ALA A 295 -6.36 2.70 8.42
CA ALA A 295 -7.50 2.62 9.34
C ALA A 295 -8.10 3.99 9.63
N GLY A 296 -7.27 5.00 9.90
CA GLY A 296 -7.69 6.38 10.11
C GLY A 296 -8.41 6.96 8.88
N ASP A 297 -7.84 6.75 7.68
CA ASP A 297 -8.46 7.16 6.42
C ASP A 297 -9.84 6.52 6.23
N GLY A 298 -9.97 5.22 6.49
CA GLY A 298 -11.23 4.49 6.40
C GLY A 298 -12.29 5.06 7.34
N ALA A 299 -11.92 5.37 8.59
CA ALA A 299 -12.81 6.00 9.55
C ALA A 299 -13.27 7.40 9.07
N VAL A 300 -12.34 8.23 8.59
CA VAL A 300 -12.66 9.57 8.04
C VAL A 300 -13.57 9.46 6.82
N ALA A 301 -13.28 8.55 5.90
CA ALA A 301 -14.11 8.33 4.69
C ALA A 301 -15.53 7.92 5.07
N ALA A 302 -15.70 7.03 6.06
CA ALA A 302 -17.03 6.60 6.52
C ALA A 302 -17.82 7.74 7.17
N LEU A 303 -17.20 8.53 8.03
CA LEU A 303 -17.84 9.70 8.66
C LEU A 303 -18.24 10.74 7.61
N SER A 304 -17.40 10.96 6.61
CA SER A 304 -17.69 11.85 5.48
C SER A 304 -18.83 11.32 4.62
N ALA A 305 -18.87 10.00 4.35
CA ALA A 305 -19.97 9.38 3.61
C ALA A 305 -21.30 9.47 4.37
N ILE A 306 -21.29 9.31 5.70
CA ILE A 306 -22.48 9.52 6.54
C ILE A 306 -23.00 10.96 6.42
N SER A 307 -22.09 11.96 6.54
CA SER A 307 -22.42 13.38 6.40
C SER A 307 -23.03 13.67 5.02
N TYR A 308 -22.43 13.15 3.96
CA TYR A 308 -22.95 13.24 2.60
C TYR A 308 -24.37 12.67 2.47
N LEU A 309 -24.60 11.45 2.97
CA LEU A 309 -25.90 10.77 2.89
C LEU A 309 -27.00 11.47 3.69
N GLN A 310 -26.64 12.21 4.73
CA GLN A 310 -27.54 13.06 5.54
C GLN A 310 -27.79 14.44 4.94
N GLY A 311 -27.13 14.79 3.84
CA GLY A 311 -27.29 16.09 3.18
C GLY A 311 -26.55 17.25 3.87
N HIS A 312 -25.59 16.96 4.73
CA HIS A 312 -24.79 17.95 5.46
C HIS A 312 -23.53 18.41 4.70
N ASP A 313 -23.20 17.74 3.60
CA ASP A 313 -22.09 18.11 2.71
C ASP A 313 -22.57 19.10 1.63
N LYS A 314 -22.69 20.39 2.02
CA LYS A 314 -22.87 21.50 1.09
C LYS A 314 -21.59 22.30 0.97
#